data_7fe0c1bf9dd31ebe62e44b8e0f7f2dcf
#
_entry.id   7fe0c1bf9dd31ebe62e44b8e0f7f2dcf
#
_cell.length_a   1.000
_cell.length_b   1.000
_cell.length_c   1.000
_cell.angle_alpha   90.00
_cell.angle_beta   90.00
_cell.angle_gamma   90.00
#
_symmetry.space_group_name_H-M   'P 1'
#
loop_
_entity.id
_entity.type
_entity.pdbx_description
1 polymer ?
#
loop_
_entity_poly.entity_id
_entity_poly.type
_entity_poly.pdbx_seq_one_letter_code
_entity_poly.pdbx_strand_id
1 'polypeptide(L)'
;MTKFYQTENHFWRNLLTRAVLILGTTFIILWFLPRTEGRIYHYDVDKIWLYPDLTADFDFSIFKSEQVMKAEKDSATRLFQPYFNWNAEVGEKQVTRFLQQYKDGIPGLPANTPQIVAKRLRALYEEGIIDPQIASQLGHSGNTTIRIVNGKEATSKSIDSISSTIGAYEKIFMDETLGPIRASLQQCNLNNYIEPNLIYDKELNETELNDILSLIPPASRTIMEGQTIVHHGDKVTES
;
A
#
# COMPACT_ATOMS: atom_id res chain seq x y z
N MET A 1 62.20 -10.23 -70.04
CA MET A 1 62.10 -9.46 -68.76
C MET A 1 60.94 -8.43 -68.74
N THR A 2 59.87 -8.68 -69.47
CA THR A 2 58.79 -7.62 -69.61
C THR A 2 57.40 -8.01 -69.02
N LYS A 3 57.30 -9.17 -68.39
CA LYS A 3 56.00 -9.60 -67.80
C LYS A 3 55.80 -9.25 -66.33
N PHE A 4 56.81 -8.84 -65.59
CA PHE A 4 56.72 -8.55 -64.17
C PHE A 4 56.21 -7.11 -63.91
N TYR A 5 56.39 -6.17 -64.76
CA TYR A 5 55.96 -4.78 -64.59
C TYR A 5 54.45 -4.51 -64.84
N GLN A 6 53.77 -5.43 -65.56
CA GLN A 6 52.32 -5.23 -65.82
C GLN A 6 51.42 -5.69 -64.69
N THR A 7 51.87 -6.60 -63.84
CA THR A 7 51.07 -7.09 -62.71
C THR A 7 51.04 -6.14 -61.52
N GLU A 8 52.10 -5.38 -61.24
CA GLU A 8 52.17 -4.42 -60.18
C GLU A 8 51.24 -3.22 -60.43
N ASN A 9 51.15 -2.75 -61.67
CA ASN A 9 50.27 -1.61 -62.01
C ASN A 9 48.78 -1.94 -61.84
N HIS A 10 48.37 -3.20 -62.04
CA HIS A 10 47.03 -3.66 -61.84
C HIS A 10 46.69 -3.80 -60.34
N PHE A 11 47.63 -4.24 -59.51
CA PHE A 11 47.48 -4.35 -58.08
C PHE A 11 47.32 -2.97 -57.43
N TRP A 12 48.21 -2.04 -57.73
CA TRP A 12 48.14 -0.65 -57.20
C TRP A 12 46.88 0.08 -57.67
N ARG A 13 46.44 -0.12 -58.91
CA ARG A 13 45.24 0.49 -59.48
C ARG A 13 43.97 -0.06 -58.76
N ASN A 14 43.90 -1.37 -58.49
CA ASN A 14 42.81 -1.97 -57.77
C ASN A 14 42.82 -1.57 -56.29
N LEU A 15 43.96 -1.36 -55.66
CA LEU A 15 44.09 -0.88 -54.29
C LEU A 15 43.61 0.58 -54.19
N LEU A 16 44.02 1.43 -55.12
CA LEU A 16 43.59 2.80 -55.22
C LEU A 16 42.07 2.95 -55.44
N THR A 17 41.50 2.16 -56.33
CA THR A 17 40.05 2.18 -56.57
C THR A 17 39.25 1.73 -55.32
N ARG A 18 39.72 0.71 -54.60
CA ARG A 18 39.11 0.29 -53.33
C ARG A 18 39.23 1.39 -52.25
N ALA A 19 40.38 2.03 -52.14
CA ALA A 19 40.58 3.11 -51.17
C ALA A 19 39.69 4.30 -51.47
N VAL A 20 39.53 4.68 -52.75
CA VAL A 20 38.61 5.77 -53.15
C VAL A 20 37.17 5.41 -52.90
N LEU A 21 36.76 4.15 -53.13
CA LEU A 21 35.41 3.70 -52.81
C LEU A 21 35.12 3.74 -51.29
N ILE A 22 36.06 3.26 -50.46
CA ILE A 22 35.92 3.30 -49.02
C ILE A 22 35.84 4.76 -48.51
N LEU A 23 36.73 5.62 -48.98
CA LEU A 23 36.71 7.05 -48.60
C LEU A 23 35.43 7.76 -49.07
N GLY A 24 34.95 7.44 -50.28
CA GLY A 24 33.70 7.98 -50.82
C GLY A 24 32.49 7.55 -50.03
N THR A 25 32.39 6.24 -49.70
CA THR A 25 31.30 5.73 -48.86
C THR A 25 31.34 6.31 -47.46
N THR A 26 32.50 6.39 -46.83
CA THR A 26 32.70 7.00 -45.53
C THR A 26 32.27 8.49 -45.52
N PHE A 27 32.67 9.24 -46.56
CA PHE A 27 32.29 10.63 -46.72
C PHE A 27 30.77 10.80 -46.88
N ILE A 28 30.11 9.95 -47.66
CA ILE A 28 28.67 9.93 -47.84
C ILE A 28 27.97 9.67 -46.47
N ILE A 29 28.42 8.62 -45.75
CA ILE A 29 27.86 8.32 -44.43
C ILE A 29 28.02 9.49 -43.48
N LEU A 30 29.19 10.11 -43.39
CA LEU A 30 29.42 11.28 -42.53
C LEU A 30 28.61 12.51 -42.97
N TRP A 31 28.33 12.63 -44.27
CA TRP A 31 27.49 13.74 -44.79
C TRP A 31 26.01 13.58 -44.42
N PHE A 32 25.49 12.35 -44.50
CA PHE A 32 24.09 12.03 -44.13
C PHE A 32 23.91 11.72 -42.67
N LEU A 33 24.97 11.71 -41.86
CA LEU A 33 24.83 11.56 -40.43
C LEU A 33 24.06 12.78 -39.86
N PRO A 34 22.91 12.56 -39.17
CA PRO A 34 22.19 13.69 -38.58
C PRO A 34 23.09 14.38 -37.56
N ARG A 35 23.43 15.63 -37.86
CA ARG A 35 24.13 16.50 -36.92
C ARG A 35 23.11 17.02 -35.92
N THR A 36 22.82 16.24 -34.89
CA THR A 36 22.10 16.71 -33.73
C THR A 36 22.98 17.72 -33.01
N GLU A 37 22.81 19.00 -33.35
CA GLU A 37 23.33 20.09 -32.52
C GLU A 37 22.55 20.02 -31.19
N GLY A 38 23.06 19.23 -30.23
CA GLY A 38 22.57 19.26 -28.86
C GLY A 38 22.76 20.68 -28.33
N ARG A 39 21.69 21.45 -28.33
CA ARG A 39 21.70 22.77 -27.71
C ARG A 39 21.93 22.61 -26.23
N ILE A 40 23.12 22.87 -25.74
CA ILE A 40 23.46 22.87 -24.33
C ILE A 40 22.97 24.17 -23.73
N TYR A 41 21.87 24.12 -22.99
CA TYR A 41 21.38 25.28 -22.26
C TYR A 41 22.06 25.31 -20.87
N HIS A 42 22.55 26.50 -20.49
CA HIS A 42 23.01 26.74 -19.13
C HIS A 42 21.89 27.43 -18.36
N TYR A 43 21.39 26.75 -17.34
CA TYR A 43 20.32 27.27 -16.50
C TYR A 43 20.67 27.12 -15.02
N ASP A 44 20.13 28.00 -14.20
CA ASP A 44 20.17 27.92 -12.75
C ASP A 44 18.72 27.88 -12.25
N VAL A 45 18.47 27.09 -11.25
CA VAL A 45 17.18 27.06 -10.56
C VAL A 45 16.94 28.45 -9.95
N ASP A 46 15.68 28.89 -9.92
CA ASP A 46 15.21 30.18 -9.44
C ASP A 46 15.60 31.39 -10.30
N LYS A 47 16.29 31.20 -11.42
CA LYS A 47 16.57 32.27 -12.40
C LYS A 47 15.59 32.25 -13.57
N ILE A 48 15.56 33.37 -14.28
CA ILE A 48 14.71 33.55 -15.48
C ILE A 48 15.33 32.79 -16.65
N TRP A 49 14.50 32.04 -17.40
CA TRP A 49 14.89 31.41 -18.65
C TRP A 49 15.09 32.44 -19.76
N LEU A 50 16.32 32.61 -20.21
CA LEU A 50 16.72 33.62 -21.18
C LEU A 50 16.73 33.11 -22.62
N TYR A 51 16.55 31.81 -22.84
CA TYR A 51 16.55 31.21 -24.17
C TYR A 51 15.13 31.16 -24.75
N PRO A 52 14.98 30.88 -26.05
CA PRO A 52 13.66 30.63 -26.65
C PRO A 52 12.89 29.54 -25.91
N ASP A 53 11.59 29.45 -26.16
CA ASP A 53 10.73 28.44 -25.60
C ASP A 53 11.33 27.05 -25.81
N LEU A 54 11.43 26.27 -24.73
CA LEU A 54 11.91 24.89 -24.76
C LEU A 54 10.73 23.94 -24.88
N THR A 55 10.68 23.21 -25.98
CA THR A 55 9.67 22.17 -26.23
C THR A 55 10.29 20.79 -26.08
N ALA A 56 9.48 19.82 -25.70
CA ALA A 56 9.88 18.42 -25.64
C ALA A 56 10.04 17.83 -27.05
N ASP A 57 11.18 17.24 -27.34
CA ASP A 57 11.46 16.59 -28.63
C ASP A 57 10.91 15.15 -28.69
N PHE A 58 10.48 14.59 -27.55
CA PHE A 58 9.88 13.26 -27.40
C PHE A 58 9.09 13.19 -26.10
N ASP A 59 8.23 12.17 -25.98
CA ASP A 59 7.48 11.90 -24.75
C ASP A 59 8.40 11.42 -23.63
N PHE A 60 8.32 12.06 -22.45
CA PHE A 60 9.04 11.60 -21.28
C PHE A 60 8.25 11.83 -20.00
N SER A 61 8.50 11.00 -19.00
CA SER A 61 7.87 11.11 -17.68
C SER A 61 8.81 11.77 -16.67
N ILE A 62 8.25 12.70 -15.90
CA ILE A 62 8.93 13.27 -14.73
C ILE A 62 8.60 12.39 -13.54
N PHE A 63 9.62 11.78 -12.95
CA PHE A 63 9.46 10.90 -11.80
C PHE A 63 9.38 11.71 -10.51
N LYS A 64 8.60 11.21 -9.55
CA LYS A 64 8.53 11.75 -8.21
C LYS A 64 9.86 11.53 -7.48
N SER A 65 10.24 12.46 -6.61
CA SER A 65 11.38 12.23 -5.72
C SER A 65 11.09 11.08 -4.74
N GLU A 66 12.14 10.44 -4.23
CA GLU A 66 11.99 9.38 -3.23
C GLU A 66 11.24 9.85 -1.99
N GLN A 67 11.42 11.11 -1.59
CA GLN A 67 10.71 11.70 -0.45
C GLN A 67 9.20 11.82 -0.69
N VAL A 68 8.80 12.29 -1.88
CA VAL A 68 7.38 12.40 -2.27
C VAL A 68 6.77 11.01 -2.37
N MET A 69 7.45 10.07 -3.01
CA MET A 69 6.99 8.69 -3.14
C MET A 69 6.81 8.03 -1.79
N LYS A 70 7.76 8.22 -0.86
CA LYS A 70 7.67 7.72 0.51
C LYS A 70 6.49 8.34 1.24
N ALA A 71 6.32 9.65 1.17
CA ALA A 71 5.21 10.34 1.83
C ALA A 71 3.83 9.86 1.34
N GLU A 72 3.68 9.63 0.03
CA GLU A 72 2.45 9.07 -0.54
C GLU A 72 2.19 7.64 -0.05
N LYS A 73 3.20 6.77 -0.02
CA LYS A 73 3.10 5.42 0.51
C LYS A 73 2.77 5.40 2.00
N ASP A 74 3.43 6.24 2.78
CA ASP A 74 3.15 6.36 4.22
C ASP A 74 1.72 6.88 4.47
N SER A 75 1.24 7.79 3.62
CA SER A 75 -0.15 8.28 3.68
C SER A 75 -1.15 7.18 3.34
N ALA A 76 -0.92 6.42 2.26
CA ALA A 76 -1.76 5.31 1.86
C ALA A 76 -1.82 4.22 2.95
N THR A 77 -0.67 3.90 3.55
CA THR A 77 -0.59 2.94 4.67
C THR A 77 -1.38 3.41 5.89
N ARG A 78 -1.34 4.70 6.23
CA ARG A 78 -2.12 5.25 7.36
C ARG A 78 -3.62 5.26 7.12
N LEU A 79 -4.04 5.41 5.87
CA LEU A 79 -5.46 5.39 5.49
C LEU A 79 -6.01 3.99 5.26
N PHE A 80 -5.13 2.99 5.24
CA PHE A 80 -5.52 1.60 5.05
C PHE A 80 -6.35 1.11 6.22
N GLN A 81 -7.50 0.50 5.93
CA GLN A 81 -8.39 -0.10 6.92
C GLN A 81 -8.13 -1.61 6.98
N PRO A 82 -7.60 -2.13 8.08
CA PRO A 82 -7.29 -3.56 8.19
C PRO A 82 -8.53 -4.43 8.10
N TYR A 83 -8.40 -5.59 7.44
CA TYR A 83 -9.44 -6.57 7.25
C TYR A 83 -9.43 -7.62 8.35
N PHE A 84 -10.62 -7.93 8.83
CA PHE A 84 -10.88 -8.97 9.82
C PHE A 84 -11.97 -9.91 9.33
N ASN A 85 -11.78 -11.20 9.49
CA ASN A 85 -12.80 -12.20 9.24
C ASN A 85 -13.70 -12.35 10.46
N TRP A 86 -15.00 -12.24 10.24
CA TRP A 86 -16.02 -12.49 11.26
C TRP A 86 -16.29 -13.96 11.42
N ASN A 87 -16.16 -14.50 12.66
CA ASN A 87 -16.53 -15.86 12.98
C ASN A 87 -17.71 -15.86 13.96
N ALA A 88 -18.92 -16.02 13.44
CA ALA A 88 -20.15 -16.04 14.24
C ALA A 88 -20.24 -17.28 15.16
N GLU A 89 -19.63 -18.40 14.77
CA GLU A 89 -19.72 -19.66 15.50
C GLU A 89 -19.04 -19.59 16.87
N VAL A 90 -17.97 -18.78 16.98
CA VAL A 90 -17.24 -18.63 18.25
C VAL A 90 -18.17 -18.12 19.35
N GLY A 91 -18.94 -17.07 19.08
CA GLY A 91 -19.85 -16.47 20.04
C GLY A 91 -20.90 -17.46 20.53
N GLU A 92 -21.60 -18.11 19.61
CA GLU A 92 -22.65 -19.09 19.96
C GLU A 92 -22.09 -20.30 20.71
N LYS A 93 -20.92 -20.79 20.31
CA LYS A 93 -20.22 -21.90 20.98
C LYS A 93 -19.88 -21.53 22.43
N GLN A 94 -19.31 -20.36 22.67
CA GLN A 94 -18.90 -19.95 24.01
C GLN A 94 -20.10 -19.65 24.93
N VAL A 95 -21.15 -19.02 24.40
CA VAL A 95 -22.39 -18.78 25.14
C VAL A 95 -23.07 -20.10 25.49
N THR A 96 -23.15 -21.04 24.56
CA THR A 96 -23.71 -22.35 24.79
C THR A 96 -22.92 -23.13 25.86
N ARG A 97 -21.59 -23.11 25.76
CA ARG A 97 -20.69 -23.71 26.75
C ARG A 97 -20.88 -23.11 28.15
N PHE A 98 -21.02 -21.79 28.24
CA PHE A 98 -21.33 -21.11 29.50
C PHE A 98 -22.65 -21.54 30.08
N LEU A 99 -23.73 -21.55 29.30
CA LEU A 99 -25.06 -21.97 29.74
C LEU A 99 -25.10 -23.47 30.14
N GLN A 100 -24.36 -24.33 29.47
CA GLN A 100 -24.25 -25.77 29.84
C GLN A 100 -23.52 -25.94 31.16
N GLN A 101 -22.44 -25.18 31.40
CA GLN A 101 -21.68 -25.24 32.66
C GLN A 101 -22.52 -24.76 33.85
N TYR A 102 -23.37 -23.76 33.68
CA TYR A 102 -24.16 -23.13 34.71
C TYR A 102 -25.65 -23.40 34.53
N LYS A 103 -26.02 -24.58 33.98
CA LYS A 103 -27.42 -24.99 33.77
C LYS A 103 -28.25 -25.03 35.07
N ASP A 104 -27.62 -25.44 36.19
CA ASP A 104 -28.21 -25.55 37.49
C ASP A 104 -28.10 -24.25 38.32
N GLY A 105 -27.68 -23.17 37.69
CA GLY A 105 -27.44 -21.85 38.31
C GLY A 105 -25.99 -21.67 38.77
N ILE A 106 -25.72 -20.46 39.25
CA ILE A 106 -24.42 -20.10 39.84
C ILE A 106 -24.59 -20.08 41.36
N PRO A 107 -23.76 -20.83 42.12
CA PRO A 107 -23.90 -20.91 43.58
C PRO A 107 -23.86 -19.49 44.19
N GLY A 108 -24.85 -19.23 45.08
CA GLY A 108 -24.98 -17.92 45.78
C GLY A 108 -25.52 -16.78 44.93
N LEU A 109 -25.99 -17.01 43.71
CA LEU A 109 -26.58 -16.03 42.83
C LEU A 109 -28.03 -16.37 42.45
N PRO A 110 -28.86 -15.37 42.04
CA PRO A 110 -30.20 -15.60 41.55
C PRO A 110 -30.24 -16.60 40.37
N ALA A 111 -31.31 -17.40 40.30
CA ALA A 111 -31.43 -18.47 39.29
C ALA A 111 -31.39 -17.98 37.83
N ASN A 112 -31.75 -16.74 37.59
CA ASN A 112 -31.72 -16.12 36.24
C ASN A 112 -30.37 -15.48 35.86
N THR A 113 -29.38 -15.50 36.74
CA THR A 113 -28.05 -14.90 36.48
C THR A 113 -27.37 -15.48 35.26
N PRO A 114 -27.35 -16.82 35.02
CA PRO A 114 -26.71 -17.37 33.81
C PRO A 114 -27.30 -16.82 32.53
N GLN A 115 -28.61 -16.60 32.46
CA GLN A 115 -29.28 -16.05 31.28
C GLN A 115 -28.91 -14.56 31.06
N ILE A 116 -28.78 -13.77 32.14
CA ILE A 116 -28.35 -12.37 32.07
C ILE A 116 -26.93 -12.29 31.56
N VAL A 117 -26.02 -13.08 32.09
CA VAL A 117 -24.62 -13.14 31.65
C VAL A 117 -24.52 -13.61 30.20
N ALA A 118 -25.25 -14.66 29.81
CA ALA A 118 -25.28 -15.15 28.44
C ALA A 118 -25.77 -14.11 27.44
N LYS A 119 -26.82 -13.34 27.80
CA LYS A 119 -27.28 -12.22 26.98
C LYS A 119 -26.18 -11.16 26.81
N ARG A 120 -25.44 -10.89 27.85
CA ARG A 120 -24.33 -9.93 27.80
C ARG A 120 -23.17 -10.44 26.95
N LEU A 121 -22.80 -11.70 27.09
CA LEU A 121 -21.79 -12.35 26.23
C LEU A 121 -22.20 -12.27 24.76
N ARG A 122 -23.47 -12.55 24.42
CA ARG A 122 -23.94 -12.41 23.03
C ARG A 122 -23.77 -10.97 22.51
N ALA A 123 -24.18 -9.96 23.29
CA ALA A 123 -24.02 -8.57 22.88
C ALA A 123 -22.56 -8.20 22.61
N LEU A 124 -21.61 -8.68 23.44
CA LEU A 124 -20.19 -8.46 23.23
C LEU A 124 -19.67 -9.15 21.97
N TYR A 125 -20.16 -10.36 21.69
CA TYR A 125 -19.80 -11.06 20.45
C TYR A 125 -20.40 -10.39 19.20
N GLU A 126 -21.58 -9.80 19.29
CA GLU A 126 -22.18 -8.97 18.23
C GLU A 126 -21.41 -7.65 18.01
N GLU A 127 -20.87 -7.07 19.06
CA GLU A 127 -19.95 -5.92 18.95
C GLU A 127 -18.63 -6.31 18.29
N GLY A 128 -18.15 -7.53 18.53
CA GLY A 128 -16.88 -8.05 18.05
C GLY A 128 -15.77 -7.98 19.09
N ILE A 129 -15.06 -9.09 19.19
CA ILE A 129 -13.96 -9.28 20.11
C ILE A 129 -12.69 -9.60 19.32
N ILE A 130 -11.62 -8.85 19.56
CA ILE A 130 -10.30 -9.04 18.92
C ILE A 130 -9.24 -9.48 19.94
N ASP A 131 -8.15 -10.01 19.41
CA ASP A 131 -6.97 -10.31 20.20
C ASP A 131 -6.36 -9.04 20.82
N PRO A 132 -5.92 -9.07 22.10
CA PRO A 132 -5.35 -7.92 22.77
C PRO A 132 -4.07 -7.40 22.12
N GLN A 133 -3.26 -8.25 21.52
CA GLN A 133 -2.04 -7.82 20.82
C GLN A 133 -2.38 -7.04 19.55
N ILE A 134 -3.37 -7.55 18.79
CA ILE A 134 -3.88 -6.86 17.61
C ILE A 134 -4.55 -5.53 18.00
N ALA A 135 -5.33 -5.50 19.08
CA ALA A 135 -5.92 -4.26 19.59
C ALA A 135 -4.86 -3.20 19.90
N SER A 136 -3.77 -3.60 20.55
CA SER A 136 -2.63 -2.72 20.84
C SER A 136 -1.97 -2.20 19.56
N GLN A 137 -1.74 -3.05 18.57
CA GLN A 137 -1.16 -2.66 17.27
C GLN A 137 -2.05 -1.66 16.53
N LEU A 138 -3.36 -1.87 16.50
CA LEU A 138 -4.31 -0.93 15.89
C LEU A 138 -4.30 0.44 16.60
N GLY A 139 -4.22 0.46 17.92
CA GLY A 139 -4.11 1.69 18.68
C GLY A 139 -2.84 2.49 18.37
N HIS A 140 -1.72 1.81 18.11
CA HIS A 140 -0.46 2.48 17.74
C HIS A 140 -0.43 2.95 16.28
N SER A 141 -1.13 2.26 15.37
CA SER A 141 -1.17 2.63 13.95
C SER A 141 -2.03 3.86 13.65
N GLY A 142 -2.83 4.32 14.62
CA GLY A 142 -3.74 5.44 14.47
C GLY A 142 -4.98 5.14 13.61
N ASN A 143 -5.23 3.87 13.32
CA ASN A 143 -6.45 3.45 12.63
C ASN A 143 -7.69 3.69 13.52
N THR A 144 -8.73 4.29 12.95
CA THR A 144 -10.01 4.53 13.65
C THR A 144 -11.09 3.54 13.22
N THR A 145 -10.88 2.86 12.09
CA THR A 145 -11.85 1.94 11.49
C THR A 145 -11.15 0.68 10.99
N ILE A 146 -11.88 -0.42 10.99
CA ILE A 146 -11.49 -1.70 10.40
C ILE A 146 -12.54 -2.13 9.36
N ARG A 147 -12.17 -3.07 8.49
CA ARG A 147 -13.09 -3.76 7.59
C ARG A 147 -13.37 -5.16 8.11
N ILE A 148 -14.65 -5.47 8.30
CA ILE A 148 -15.12 -6.78 8.72
C ILE A 148 -15.66 -7.52 7.52
N VAL A 149 -15.06 -8.68 7.22
CA VAL A 149 -15.49 -9.59 6.16
C VAL A 149 -16.38 -10.67 6.76
N ASN A 150 -17.60 -10.76 6.24
CA ASN A 150 -18.57 -11.79 6.57
C ASN A 150 -19.05 -12.45 5.27
N GLY A 151 -18.51 -13.60 4.95
CA GLY A 151 -18.77 -14.27 3.68
C GLY A 151 -18.26 -13.45 2.49
N LYS A 152 -19.19 -12.86 1.71
CA LYS A 152 -18.87 -12.04 0.52
C LYS A 152 -18.99 -10.54 0.75
N GLU A 153 -19.41 -10.13 1.93
CA GLU A 153 -19.63 -8.73 2.25
C GLU A 153 -18.53 -8.20 3.16
N ALA A 154 -18.08 -6.99 2.89
CA ALA A 154 -17.13 -6.28 3.73
C ALA A 154 -17.75 -4.97 4.22
N THR A 155 -17.84 -4.79 5.53
CA THR A 155 -18.40 -3.60 6.17
C THR A 155 -17.35 -2.90 7.01
N SER A 156 -17.37 -1.55 7.02
CA SER A 156 -16.49 -0.76 7.89
C SER A 156 -17.10 -0.62 9.27
N LYS A 157 -16.26 -0.79 10.31
CA LYS A 157 -16.68 -0.64 11.71
C LYS A 157 -15.64 0.19 12.47
N SER A 158 -16.11 1.06 13.38
CA SER A 158 -15.22 1.82 14.27
C SER A 158 -14.53 0.89 15.27
N ILE A 159 -13.24 1.11 15.50
CA ILE A 159 -12.46 0.37 16.50
C ILE A 159 -13.01 0.59 17.90
N ASP A 160 -13.55 1.79 18.21
CA ASP A 160 -14.14 2.11 19.51
C ASP A 160 -15.36 1.25 19.86
N SER A 161 -16.02 0.68 18.84
CA SER A 161 -17.18 -0.21 19.03
C SER A 161 -16.80 -1.69 19.19
N ILE A 162 -15.52 -2.01 19.16
CA ILE A 162 -14.97 -3.35 19.27
C ILE A 162 -14.22 -3.47 20.58
N SER A 163 -14.16 -4.65 21.15
CA SER A 163 -13.45 -4.88 22.39
C SER A 163 -12.30 -5.86 22.20
N SER A 164 -11.20 -5.66 22.93
CA SER A 164 -10.26 -6.77 23.14
C SER A 164 -10.87 -7.79 24.11
N THR A 165 -10.32 -8.99 24.22
CA THR A 165 -10.79 -9.99 25.22
C THR A 165 -10.72 -9.42 26.63
N ILE A 166 -9.71 -8.61 26.94
CA ILE A 166 -9.59 -7.92 28.24
C ILE A 166 -10.69 -6.88 28.42
N GLY A 167 -10.89 -6.00 27.40
CA GLY A 167 -11.93 -4.98 27.44
C GLY A 167 -13.33 -5.57 27.47
N ALA A 168 -13.59 -6.68 26.78
CA ALA A 168 -14.86 -7.40 26.84
C ALA A 168 -15.14 -7.96 28.24
N TYR A 169 -14.12 -8.51 28.91
CA TYR A 169 -14.22 -8.92 30.30
C TYR A 169 -14.56 -7.77 31.22
N GLU A 170 -13.86 -6.65 31.11
CA GLU A 170 -14.14 -5.45 31.91
C GLU A 170 -15.56 -4.90 31.67
N LYS A 171 -16.01 -4.85 30.41
CA LYS A 171 -17.37 -4.40 30.05
C LYS A 171 -18.47 -5.22 30.73
N ILE A 172 -18.29 -6.54 30.91
CA ILE A 172 -19.25 -7.36 31.64
C ILE A 172 -19.40 -6.84 33.08
N PHE A 173 -18.30 -6.53 33.73
CA PHE A 173 -18.32 -6.08 35.12
C PHE A 173 -18.70 -4.60 35.30
N MET A 174 -18.63 -3.80 34.24
CA MET A 174 -19.10 -2.40 34.28
C MET A 174 -20.62 -2.28 34.13
N ASP A 175 -21.29 -3.38 33.76
CA ASP A 175 -22.76 -3.36 33.64
C ASP A 175 -23.44 -3.15 34.99
N GLU A 176 -24.26 -2.09 35.06
CA GLU A 176 -24.99 -1.72 36.29
C GLU A 176 -25.93 -2.83 36.74
N THR A 177 -26.51 -3.61 35.80
CA THR A 177 -27.45 -4.70 36.14
C THR A 177 -26.73 -5.86 36.84
N LEU A 178 -25.43 -5.98 36.69
CA LEU A 178 -24.59 -7.01 37.33
C LEU A 178 -23.84 -6.48 38.55
N GLY A 179 -23.98 -5.17 38.87
CA GLY A 179 -23.32 -4.52 39.99
C GLY A 179 -23.47 -5.25 41.32
N PRO A 180 -24.70 -5.61 41.75
CA PRO A 180 -24.96 -6.27 43.04
C PRO A 180 -24.31 -7.66 43.17
N ILE A 181 -24.05 -8.35 42.05
CA ILE A 181 -23.56 -9.73 42.05
C ILE A 181 -22.10 -9.83 41.50
N ARG A 182 -21.45 -8.68 41.26
CA ARG A 182 -20.12 -8.59 40.66
C ARG A 182 -19.08 -9.45 41.35
N ALA A 183 -18.99 -9.38 42.67
CA ALA A 183 -18.01 -10.12 43.46
C ALA A 183 -18.19 -11.66 43.31
N SER A 184 -19.42 -12.12 43.25
CA SER A 184 -19.69 -13.56 43.04
C SER A 184 -19.48 -14.02 41.59
N LEU A 185 -19.71 -13.13 40.61
CA LEU A 185 -19.41 -13.38 39.20
C LEU A 185 -17.91 -13.49 38.91
N GLN A 186 -17.06 -12.83 39.66
CA GLN A 186 -15.60 -12.99 39.54
C GLN A 186 -15.13 -14.42 39.78
N GLN A 187 -15.88 -15.21 40.59
CA GLN A 187 -15.59 -16.61 40.84
C GLN A 187 -15.91 -17.52 39.62
N CYS A 188 -16.67 -17.02 38.63
CA CYS A 188 -17.11 -17.82 37.48
C CYS A 188 -16.09 -17.94 36.36
N ASN A 189 -14.87 -17.40 36.51
CA ASN A 189 -13.83 -17.44 35.50
C ASN A 189 -14.31 -17.11 34.07
N LEU A 190 -15.05 -15.98 33.94
CA LEU A 190 -15.69 -15.56 32.65
C LEU A 190 -14.71 -15.43 31.51
N ASN A 191 -13.42 -15.21 31.79
CA ASN A 191 -12.37 -15.22 30.79
C ASN A 191 -12.33 -16.48 29.92
N ASN A 192 -12.75 -17.62 30.47
CA ASN A 192 -12.75 -18.88 29.72
C ASN A 192 -13.82 -18.94 28.60
N TYR A 193 -14.74 -17.97 28.58
CA TYR A 193 -15.86 -17.87 27.65
C TYR A 193 -15.75 -16.62 26.76
N ILE A 194 -14.59 -15.93 26.78
CA ILE A 194 -14.34 -14.76 25.97
C ILE A 194 -13.14 -15.05 25.06
N GLU A 195 -13.43 -15.34 23.80
CA GLU A 195 -12.44 -15.62 22.76
C GLU A 195 -12.60 -14.61 21.61
N PRO A 196 -11.56 -14.30 20.85
CA PRO A 196 -11.69 -13.44 19.66
C PRO A 196 -12.60 -14.08 18.63
N ASN A 197 -13.57 -13.32 18.11
CA ASN A 197 -14.42 -13.71 16.98
C ASN A 197 -14.19 -12.83 15.75
N LEU A 198 -13.36 -11.80 15.87
CA LEU A 198 -12.79 -11.03 14.76
C LEU A 198 -11.34 -11.44 14.61
N ILE A 199 -11.06 -12.18 13.54
CA ILE A 199 -9.74 -12.74 13.26
C ILE A 199 -9.04 -11.88 12.23
N TYR A 200 -7.86 -11.34 12.58
CA TYR A 200 -7.03 -10.58 11.65
C TYR A 200 -6.58 -11.45 10.49
N ASP A 201 -6.92 -11.07 9.26
CA ASP A 201 -6.53 -11.78 8.05
C ASP A 201 -5.21 -11.20 7.52
N LYS A 202 -4.11 -11.82 7.90
CA LYS A 202 -2.78 -11.35 7.53
C LYS A 202 -2.55 -11.36 6.02
N GLU A 203 -2.93 -12.44 5.35
CA GLU A 203 -2.70 -12.63 3.92
C GLU A 203 -3.50 -11.62 3.08
N LEU A 204 -4.79 -11.46 3.41
CA LEU A 204 -5.64 -10.47 2.75
C LEU A 204 -5.12 -9.05 2.97
N ASN A 205 -4.72 -8.72 4.21
CA ASN A 205 -4.21 -7.39 4.53
C ASN A 205 -2.90 -7.07 3.79
N GLU A 206 -1.97 -8.01 3.71
CA GLU A 206 -0.72 -7.83 2.96
C GLU A 206 -0.98 -7.67 1.46
N THR A 207 -1.90 -8.46 0.90
CA THR A 207 -2.27 -8.38 -0.51
C THR A 207 -2.91 -7.04 -0.85
N GLU A 208 -3.97 -6.66 -0.14
CA GLU A 208 -4.70 -5.42 -0.36
C GLU A 208 -3.82 -4.16 -0.18
N LEU A 209 -2.97 -4.16 0.85
CA LEU A 209 -2.04 -3.07 1.06
C LEU A 209 -1.03 -2.97 -0.09
N ASN A 210 -0.45 -4.09 -0.53
CA ASN A 210 0.49 -4.11 -1.64
C ASN A 210 -0.18 -3.66 -2.95
N ASP A 211 -1.41 -4.05 -3.19
CA ASP A 211 -2.17 -3.62 -4.35
C ASP A 211 -2.38 -2.10 -4.34
N ILE A 212 -2.80 -1.53 -3.20
CA ILE A 212 -2.94 -0.08 -3.04
C ILE A 212 -1.60 0.64 -3.28
N LEU A 213 -0.51 0.15 -2.71
CA LEU A 213 0.82 0.74 -2.88
C LEU A 213 1.34 0.63 -4.31
N SER A 214 0.97 -0.42 -5.04
CA SER A 214 1.33 -0.62 -6.44
C SER A 214 0.62 0.33 -7.40
N LEU A 215 -0.56 0.81 -7.01
CA LEU A 215 -1.34 1.78 -7.79
C LEU A 215 -0.77 3.20 -7.72
N ILE A 216 0.18 3.48 -6.82
CA ILE A 216 0.83 4.79 -6.72
C ILE A 216 1.79 4.96 -7.90
N PRO A 217 1.50 5.88 -8.85
CA PRO A 217 2.33 6.02 -10.04
C PRO A 217 3.70 6.62 -9.67
N PRO A 218 4.79 6.08 -10.22
CA PRO A 218 6.13 6.62 -9.99
C PRO A 218 6.34 7.97 -10.67
N ALA A 219 5.59 8.24 -11.75
CA ALA A 219 5.63 9.50 -12.46
C ALA A 219 4.68 10.53 -11.84
N SER A 220 5.13 11.76 -11.72
CA SER A 220 4.28 12.88 -11.31
C SER A 220 3.46 13.39 -12.47
N ARG A 221 4.08 13.45 -13.68
CA ARG A 221 3.42 13.83 -14.94
C ARG A 221 4.20 13.29 -16.13
N THR A 222 3.54 13.22 -17.29
CA THR A 222 4.17 12.93 -18.58
C THR A 222 4.13 14.20 -19.43
N ILE A 223 5.28 14.56 -20.02
CA ILE A 223 5.41 15.62 -20.99
C ILE A 223 5.37 14.99 -22.38
N MET A 224 4.47 15.46 -23.21
CA MET A 224 4.29 14.97 -24.59
C MET A 224 5.25 15.68 -25.54
N GLU A 225 5.62 15.03 -26.65
CA GLU A 225 6.35 15.65 -27.75
C GLU A 225 5.65 16.93 -28.24
N GLY A 226 6.41 17.99 -28.44
CA GLY A 226 5.90 19.31 -28.81
C GLY A 226 5.32 20.14 -27.66
N GLN A 227 5.17 19.59 -26.47
CA GLN A 227 4.72 20.34 -25.29
C GLN A 227 5.81 21.29 -24.83
N THR A 228 5.47 22.56 -24.55
CA THR A 228 6.40 23.52 -24.00
C THR A 228 6.72 23.19 -22.54
N ILE A 229 8.00 23.09 -22.22
CA ILE A 229 8.54 22.83 -20.89
C ILE A 229 8.71 24.13 -20.12
N VAL A 230 9.27 25.17 -20.78
CA VAL A 230 9.48 26.48 -20.20
C VAL A 230 9.44 27.56 -21.31
N HIS A 231 8.77 28.69 -21.04
CA HIS A 231 8.73 29.82 -21.96
C HIS A 231 9.86 30.81 -21.68
N HIS A 232 10.20 31.58 -22.71
CA HIS A 232 11.12 32.70 -22.53
C HIS A 232 10.59 33.68 -21.49
N GLY A 233 11.39 33.97 -20.48
CA GLY A 233 11.01 34.87 -19.38
C GLY A 233 10.41 34.16 -18.16
N ASP A 234 10.12 32.87 -18.24
CA ASP A 234 9.64 32.09 -17.09
C ASP A 234 10.76 31.85 -16.07
N LYS A 235 10.38 31.74 -14.81
CA LYS A 235 11.29 31.34 -13.74
C LYS A 235 11.51 29.82 -13.78
N VAL A 236 12.76 29.37 -13.83
CA VAL A 236 13.12 27.97 -13.79
C VAL A 236 12.90 27.44 -12.36
N THR A 237 12.05 26.43 -12.21
CA THR A 237 11.75 25.80 -10.92
C THR A 237 12.29 24.38 -10.87
N GLU A 238 12.62 23.90 -9.67
CA GLU A 238 12.79 22.46 -9.45
C GLU A 238 11.42 21.79 -9.60
N SER A 239 11.29 20.82 -10.51
CA SER A 239 10.06 20.05 -10.73
C SER A 239 10.23 18.60 -10.31
#